data_07b920a7e300e9c93a1f01e77fa01ce6
#
_entry.id   07b920a7e300e9c93a1f01e77fa01ce6
#
_cell.length_a   1.000
_cell.length_b   1.000
_cell.length_c   1.000
_cell.angle_alpha   90.00
_cell.angle_beta   90.00
_cell.angle_gamma   90.00
#
_symmetry.space_group_name_H-M   'P 1'
#
loop_
_entity.id
_entity.type
_entity.pdbx_description
1 polymer ?
#
loop_
_entity_poly.entity_id
_entity_poly.type
_entity_poly.pdbx_seq_one_letter_code
_entity_poly.pdbx_strand_id
1 'polypeptide(L)'
;MIPDSFIQDLLARVDIVDLVDSYVPLKKSGANYAACCPFHSEKSPSFTVSPTKQFYHCFGCGAHGTAIGFVMEYQGVGFIDAVKELASRAGMQVPESEGRGFSDEKPGQTRALIDVMARAAQYYKDQLKAAPRAIEYCRKRGLTGEVAARFGIGYAPDGWQNLQPVFSDYNAEELKIAGLVIDNEAGRRYDRFRDRLMIPIINPKGDIIAFGGRIIDQGEPKYL
;
A
#
# COMPACT_ATOMS: atom_id res chain seq x y z
N MET A 1 -5.32 -3.29 15.72
CA MET A 1 -4.22 -2.29 15.59
C MET A 1 -3.20 -2.60 16.68
N ILE A 2 -1.91 -2.69 16.38
CA ILE A 2 -0.88 -2.95 17.41
C ILE A 2 -0.86 -1.74 18.34
N PRO A 3 -0.94 -1.94 19.67
CA PRO A 3 -0.94 -0.83 20.63
C PRO A 3 0.36 -0.01 20.57
N ASP A 4 0.26 1.30 20.70
CA ASP A 4 1.44 2.18 20.71
C ASP A 4 2.41 1.85 21.85
N SER A 5 1.89 1.42 23.02
CA SER A 5 2.69 0.94 24.15
C SER A 5 3.56 -0.26 23.76
N PHE A 6 3.01 -1.21 22.98
CA PHE A 6 3.79 -2.35 22.51
C PHE A 6 4.90 -1.93 21.53
N ILE A 7 4.63 -0.97 20.66
CA ILE A 7 5.64 -0.43 19.74
C ILE A 7 6.78 0.24 20.51
N GLN A 8 6.46 1.00 21.57
CA GLN A 8 7.46 1.63 22.43
C GLN A 8 8.29 0.58 23.18
N ASP A 9 7.65 -0.45 23.74
CA ASP A 9 8.34 -1.56 24.44
C ASP A 9 9.24 -2.34 23.49
N LEU A 10 8.81 -2.57 22.26
CA LEU A 10 9.59 -3.23 21.22
C LEU A 10 10.83 -2.41 20.86
N LEU A 11 10.65 -1.11 20.58
CA LEU A 11 11.76 -0.22 20.24
C LEU A 11 12.75 -0.03 21.40
N ALA A 12 12.29 -0.14 22.65
CA ALA A 12 13.16 -0.10 23.83
C ALA A 12 14.01 -1.38 23.99
N ARG A 13 13.59 -2.51 23.42
CA ARG A 13 14.32 -3.79 23.50
C ARG A 13 15.22 -4.07 22.32
N VAL A 14 14.95 -3.46 21.18
CA VAL A 14 15.71 -3.64 19.94
C VAL A 14 16.76 -2.54 19.84
N ASP A 15 18.05 -2.91 19.93
CA ASP A 15 19.11 -1.96 19.63
C ASP A 15 19.26 -1.80 18.11
N ILE A 16 19.15 -0.54 17.62
CA ILE A 16 19.22 -0.24 16.20
C ILE A 16 20.60 -0.50 15.60
N VAL A 17 21.67 -0.38 16.39
CA VAL A 17 23.04 -0.63 15.92
C VAL A 17 23.21 -2.11 15.64
N ASP A 18 22.83 -2.97 16.58
CA ASP A 18 22.91 -4.43 16.44
C ASP A 18 22.03 -4.90 15.28
N LEU A 19 20.83 -4.33 15.17
CA LEU A 19 19.92 -4.64 14.06
C LEU A 19 20.54 -4.30 12.71
N VAL A 20 20.97 -3.05 12.54
CA VAL A 20 21.50 -2.58 11.26
C VAL A 20 22.82 -3.29 10.93
N ASP A 21 23.70 -3.52 11.90
CA ASP A 21 24.97 -4.22 11.69
C ASP A 21 24.77 -5.66 11.19
N SER A 22 23.66 -6.29 11.56
CA SER A 22 23.29 -7.62 11.04
C SER A 22 22.98 -7.64 9.53
N TYR A 23 22.68 -6.50 8.91
CA TYR A 23 22.40 -6.35 7.49
C TYR A 23 23.49 -5.60 6.73
N VAL A 24 24.05 -4.58 7.35
CA VAL A 24 25.02 -3.65 6.76
C VAL A 24 26.17 -3.45 7.75
N PRO A 25 27.40 -3.94 7.45
CA PRO A 25 28.53 -3.81 8.36
C PRO A 25 28.78 -2.35 8.75
N LEU A 26 28.64 -2.05 10.03
CA LEU A 26 28.80 -0.72 10.58
C LEU A 26 30.23 -0.50 11.08
N LYS A 27 30.76 0.71 10.91
CA LYS A 27 32.04 1.14 11.47
C LYS A 27 31.82 2.26 12.47
N LYS A 28 32.47 2.18 13.62
CA LYS A 28 32.36 3.23 14.64
C LYS A 28 32.94 4.55 14.09
N SER A 29 32.18 5.62 14.24
CA SER A 29 32.52 6.97 13.78
C SER A 29 32.14 7.98 14.86
N GLY A 30 33.10 8.29 15.75
CA GLY A 30 32.84 9.11 16.93
C GLY A 30 31.83 8.49 17.90
N ALA A 31 30.76 9.23 18.22
CA ALA A 31 29.66 8.76 19.05
C ALA A 31 28.63 7.89 18.30
N ASN A 32 28.71 7.83 16.97
CA ASN A 32 27.80 7.11 16.12
C ASN A 32 28.49 5.96 15.37
N TYR A 33 27.73 5.26 14.52
CA TYR A 33 28.23 4.29 13.58
C TYR A 33 27.94 4.77 12.15
N ALA A 34 28.76 4.36 11.18
CA ALA A 34 28.63 4.77 9.78
C ALA A 34 28.86 3.59 8.84
N ALA A 35 28.18 3.64 7.70
CA ALA A 35 28.35 2.71 6.57
C ALA A 35 27.99 3.40 5.24
N CYS A 36 28.27 2.74 4.12
CA CYS A 36 27.64 3.08 2.86
C CYS A 36 26.15 2.74 2.95
N CYS A 37 25.30 3.62 2.41
CA CYS A 37 23.86 3.51 2.51
C CYS A 37 23.34 2.29 1.73
N PRO A 38 22.47 1.46 2.32
CA PRO A 38 21.88 0.36 1.60
C PRO A 38 20.73 0.77 0.65
N PHE A 39 20.25 2.01 0.75
CA PHE A 39 19.10 2.52 0.01
C PHE A 39 19.45 3.30 -1.25
N HIS A 40 20.74 3.66 -1.43
CA HIS A 40 21.25 4.25 -2.67
C HIS A 40 22.72 3.87 -2.89
N SER A 41 23.16 3.98 -4.13
CA SER A 41 24.54 3.65 -4.50
C SER A 41 25.48 4.79 -4.18
N GLU A 42 26.51 4.55 -3.34
CA GLU A 42 27.55 5.53 -2.99
C GLU A 42 28.92 4.87 -2.78
N LYS A 43 29.98 5.67 -2.86
CA LYS A 43 31.37 5.19 -2.65
C LYS A 43 31.96 5.60 -1.29
N SER A 44 31.36 6.56 -0.63
CA SER A 44 31.77 7.07 0.68
C SER A 44 30.64 6.96 1.69
N PRO A 45 30.90 6.57 2.93
CA PRO A 45 29.86 6.39 3.94
C PRO A 45 29.10 7.68 4.23
N SER A 46 27.79 7.69 4.00
CA SER A 46 26.89 8.78 4.37
C SER A 46 25.71 8.32 5.26
N PHE A 47 25.60 7.03 5.48
CA PHE A 47 24.59 6.42 6.35
C PHE A 47 25.11 6.37 7.79
N THR A 48 24.40 6.99 8.71
CA THR A 48 24.79 7.13 10.12
C THR A 48 23.73 6.52 11.03
N VAL A 49 24.16 5.74 12.02
CA VAL A 49 23.30 5.14 13.03
C VAL A 49 23.70 5.67 14.40
N SER A 50 22.75 6.25 15.13
CA SER A 50 22.95 6.81 16.46
C SER A 50 22.47 5.85 17.56
N PRO A 51 23.37 5.28 18.36
CA PRO A 51 22.98 4.40 19.47
C PRO A 51 22.19 5.15 20.56
N THR A 52 22.50 6.43 20.78
CA THR A 52 21.83 7.24 21.81
C THR A 52 20.41 7.64 21.40
N LYS A 53 20.19 7.91 20.11
CA LYS A 53 18.90 8.32 19.60
C LYS A 53 18.06 7.15 19.09
N GLN A 54 18.64 5.96 18.97
CA GLN A 54 18.01 4.77 18.38
C GLN A 54 17.39 5.09 17.00
N PHE A 55 18.21 5.72 16.14
CA PHE A 55 17.76 6.32 14.90
C PHE A 55 18.87 6.27 13.83
N TYR A 56 18.51 6.02 12.58
CA TYR A 56 19.44 6.13 11.44
C TYR A 56 19.09 7.32 10.55
N HIS A 57 20.10 7.87 9.89
CA HIS A 57 19.96 8.93 8.91
C HIS A 57 21.04 8.81 7.83
N CYS A 58 20.63 8.88 6.57
CA CYS A 58 21.54 8.97 5.44
C CYS A 58 21.65 10.41 4.95
N PHE A 59 22.85 10.99 5.01
CA PHE A 59 23.10 12.35 4.52
C PHE A 59 23.19 12.44 2.99
N GLY A 60 23.25 11.29 2.26
CA GLY A 60 23.25 11.23 0.81
C GLY A 60 21.84 11.27 0.21
N CYS A 61 20.95 10.37 0.62
CA CYS A 61 19.60 10.25 0.04
C CYS A 61 18.47 10.74 0.97
N GLY A 62 18.77 11.10 2.23
CA GLY A 62 17.77 11.56 3.19
C GLY A 62 16.95 10.45 3.86
N ALA A 63 17.20 9.17 3.56
CA ALA A 63 16.54 8.05 4.23
C ALA A 63 16.82 8.10 5.74
N HIS A 64 15.77 7.93 6.55
CA HIS A 64 15.90 8.04 7.99
C HIS A 64 14.76 7.29 8.71
N GLY A 65 15.01 6.85 9.94
CA GLY A 65 13.99 6.19 10.74
C GLY A 65 14.50 5.43 11.95
N THR A 66 13.58 4.75 12.64
CA THR A 66 13.84 3.83 13.75
C THR A 66 14.14 2.42 13.22
N ALA A 67 14.36 1.46 14.13
CA ALA A 67 14.54 0.05 13.81
C ALA A 67 13.40 -0.51 12.92
N ILE A 68 12.15 -0.16 13.20
CA ILE A 68 10.99 -0.59 12.40
C ILE A 68 11.08 -0.01 10.99
N GLY A 69 11.34 1.31 10.86
CA GLY A 69 11.48 1.97 9.56
C GLY A 69 12.60 1.37 8.72
N PHE A 70 13.73 1.00 9.36
CA PHE A 70 14.84 0.34 8.68
C PHE A 70 14.44 -1.01 8.08
N VAL A 71 13.76 -1.87 8.85
CA VAL A 71 13.31 -3.19 8.37
C VAL A 71 12.30 -3.03 7.22
N MET A 72 11.35 -2.10 7.37
CA MET A 72 10.36 -1.81 6.30
C MET A 72 11.04 -1.42 4.99
N GLU A 73 12.00 -0.51 5.04
CA GLU A 73 12.65 0.03 3.85
C GLU A 73 13.67 -0.96 3.26
N TYR A 74 14.44 -1.65 4.11
CA TYR A 74 15.47 -2.59 3.68
C TYR A 74 14.91 -3.87 3.07
N GLN A 75 13.84 -4.42 3.66
CA GLN A 75 13.22 -5.67 3.21
C GLN A 75 12.03 -5.43 2.27
N GLY A 76 11.53 -4.20 2.16
CA GLY A 76 10.34 -3.89 1.35
C GLY A 76 9.05 -4.47 1.95
N VAL A 77 8.97 -4.61 3.28
CA VAL A 77 7.82 -5.18 3.99
C VAL A 77 6.95 -4.10 4.62
N GLY A 78 5.69 -4.45 4.91
CA GLY A 78 4.76 -3.57 5.61
C GLY A 78 5.08 -3.40 7.11
N PHE A 79 4.47 -2.38 7.73
CA PHE A 79 4.68 -2.07 9.16
C PHE A 79 4.42 -3.26 10.09
N ILE A 80 3.30 -3.98 9.86
CA ILE A 80 2.92 -5.13 10.70
C ILE A 80 3.95 -6.26 10.59
N ASP A 81 4.45 -6.53 9.38
CA ASP A 81 5.43 -7.58 9.16
C ASP A 81 6.79 -7.23 9.77
N ALA A 82 7.21 -5.96 9.65
CA ALA A 82 8.42 -5.45 10.30
C ALA A 82 8.33 -5.56 11.83
N VAL A 83 7.18 -5.20 12.41
CA VAL A 83 6.95 -5.33 13.86
C VAL A 83 6.97 -6.79 14.29
N LYS A 84 6.33 -7.69 13.55
CA LYS A 84 6.34 -9.13 13.84
C LYS A 84 7.76 -9.72 13.80
N GLU A 85 8.54 -9.35 12.81
CA GLU A 85 9.93 -9.79 12.70
C GLU A 85 10.79 -9.32 13.87
N LEU A 86 10.72 -8.02 14.18
CA LEU A 86 11.46 -7.45 15.31
C LEU A 86 11.01 -8.03 16.66
N ALA A 87 9.70 -8.22 16.84
CA ALA A 87 9.15 -8.87 18.03
C ALA A 87 9.66 -10.30 18.20
N SER A 88 9.69 -11.07 17.11
CA SER A 88 10.26 -12.43 17.10
C SER A 88 11.75 -12.43 17.51
N ARG A 89 12.54 -11.49 16.97
CA ARG A 89 13.96 -11.34 17.33
C ARG A 89 14.15 -10.92 18.80
N ALA A 90 13.26 -10.08 19.32
CA ALA A 90 13.29 -9.61 20.71
C ALA A 90 12.65 -10.60 21.72
N GLY A 91 12.15 -11.76 21.25
CA GLY A 91 11.43 -12.72 22.10
C GLY A 91 10.10 -12.18 22.64
N MET A 92 9.49 -11.22 21.94
CA MET A 92 8.20 -10.63 22.30
C MET A 92 7.08 -11.25 21.48
N GLN A 93 5.94 -11.47 22.12
CA GLN A 93 4.72 -11.85 21.40
C GLN A 93 3.94 -10.58 21.06
N VAL A 94 3.63 -10.39 19.78
CA VAL A 94 2.78 -9.28 19.34
C VAL A 94 1.39 -9.51 19.92
N PRO A 95 0.82 -8.54 20.67
CA PRO A 95 -0.52 -8.69 21.22
C PRO A 95 -1.53 -8.90 20.07
N GLU A 96 -2.29 -9.97 20.15
CA GLU A 96 -3.45 -10.15 19.28
C GLU A 96 -4.48 -9.09 19.68
N SER A 97 -4.53 -7.98 18.94
CA SER A 97 -5.59 -7.01 19.12
C SER A 97 -6.89 -7.62 18.61
N GLU A 98 -7.91 -7.73 19.44
CA GLU A 98 -9.30 -7.97 19.08
C GLU A 98 -9.87 -6.81 18.24
N GLY A 99 -9.20 -6.41 17.21
CA GLY A 99 -9.59 -5.36 16.29
C GLY A 99 -9.09 -5.72 14.91
N ARG A 100 -10.00 -6.16 14.06
CA ARG A 100 -9.92 -6.37 12.60
C ARG A 100 -8.59 -5.92 11.98
N GLY A 101 -7.52 -6.64 12.28
CA GLY A 101 -6.24 -6.53 11.60
C GLY A 101 -6.32 -7.30 10.29
N PHE A 102 -5.82 -6.73 9.22
CA PHE A 102 -5.66 -7.34 7.90
C PHE A 102 -4.77 -8.62 7.88
N SER A 103 -4.53 -9.29 9.04
CA SER A 103 -3.64 -10.42 9.18
C SER A 103 -4.30 -11.77 9.52
N ASP A 104 -5.64 -11.81 9.66
CA ASP A 104 -6.40 -13.08 9.78
C ASP A 104 -7.23 -13.38 8.52
N GLU A 105 -6.81 -12.87 7.37
CA GLU A 105 -7.37 -13.34 6.11
C GLU A 105 -6.95 -14.79 5.92
N LYS A 106 -7.91 -15.70 6.06
CA LYS A 106 -7.76 -17.08 5.60
C LYS A 106 -7.17 -17.03 4.20
N PRO A 107 -6.17 -17.84 3.83
CA PRO A 107 -5.53 -17.80 2.51
C PRO A 107 -6.51 -17.78 1.32
N GLY A 108 -7.74 -18.28 1.53
CA GLY A 108 -8.84 -18.22 0.57
C GLY A 108 -9.48 -16.84 0.43
N GLN A 109 -9.55 -16.03 1.49
CA GLN A 109 -10.20 -14.71 1.46
C GLN A 109 -9.33 -13.67 0.74
N THR A 110 -8.02 -13.68 0.98
CA THR A 110 -7.08 -12.81 0.23
C THR A 110 -7.14 -13.11 -1.27
N ARG A 111 -7.20 -14.38 -1.65
CA ARG A 111 -7.31 -14.78 -3.05
C ARG A 111 -8.63 -14.33 -3.68
N ALA A 112 -9.74 -14.46 -2.95
CA ALA A 112 -11.04 -14.00 -3.40
C ALA A 112 -11.06 -12.47 -3.62
N LEU A 113 -10.43 -11.69 -2.73
CA LEU A 113 -10.32 -10.24 -2.89
C LEU A 113 -9.46 -9.86 -4.12
N ILE A 114 -8.34 -10.53 -4.35
CA ILE A 114 -7.50 -10.34 -5.54
C ILE A 114 -8.30 -10.62 -6.81
N ASP A 115 -9.07 -11.71 -6.84
CA ASP A 115 -9.91 -12.08 -7.98
C ASP A 115 -11.01 -11.04 -8.25
N VAL A 116 -11.64 -10.54 -7.18
CA VAL A 116 -12.65 -9.46 -7.25
C VAL A 116 -12.03 -8.19 -7.84
N MET A 117 -10.85 -7.79 -7.36
CA MET A 117 -10.15 -6.60 -7.85
C MET A 117 -9.71 -6.75 -9.31
N ALA A 118 -9.21 -7.92 -9.70
CA ALA A 118 -8.82 -8.20 -11.09
C ALA A 118 -10.01 -8.15 -12.05
N ARG A 119 -11.16 -8.71 -11.66
CA ARG A 119 -12.41 -8.65 -12.45
C ARG A 119 -12.93 -7.22 -12.59
N ALA A 120 -12.93 -6.44 -11.52
CA ALA A 120 -13.30 -5.03 -11.57
C ALA A 120 -12.37 -4.23 -12.48
N ALA A 121 -11.06 -4.47 -12.41
CA ALA A 121 -10.08 -3.82 -13.27
C ALA A 121 -10.32 -4.14 -14.75
N GLN A 122 -10.60 -5.39 -15.08
CA GLN A 122 -10.90 -5.79 -16.45
C GLN A 122 -12.17 -5.10 -16.94
N TYR A 123 -13.21 -5.06 -16.14
CA TYR A 123 -14.44 -4.33 -16.47
C TYR A 123 -14.16 -2.85 -16.75
N TYR A 124 -13.45 -2.15 -15.86
CA TYR A 124 -13.13 -0.73 -16.07
C TYR A 124 -12.28 -0.47 -17.32
N LYS A 125 -11.35 -1.37 -17.66
CA LYS A 125 -10.58 -1.28 -18.90
C LYS A 125 -11.48 -1.37 -20.13
N ASP A 126 -12.45 -2.27 -20.12
CA ASP A 126 -13.36 -2.46 -21.27
C ASP A 126 -14.34 -1.29 -21.35
N GLN A 127 -14.80 -0.74 -20.24
CA GLN A 127 -15.61 0.47 -20.22
C GLN A 127 -14.86 1.70 -20.78
N LEU A 128 -13.55 1.83 -20.50
CA LEU A 128 -12.75 2.92 -21.07
C LEU A 128 -12.74 2.86 -22.60
N LYS A 129 -12.58 1.68 -23.19
CA LYS A 129 -12.58 1.50 -24.67
C LYS A 129 -13.90 1.92 -25.31
N ALA A 130 -15.01 1.76 -24.58
CA ALA A 130 -16.35 2.07 -25.05
C ALA A 130 -16.83 3.48 -24.69
N ALA A 131 -16.00 4.29 -23.98
CA ALA A 131 -16.38 5.62 -23.48
C ALA A 131 -15.62 6.76 -24.20
N PRO A 132 -16.13 7.33 -25.31
CA PRO A 132 -15.45 8.40 -26.07
C PRO A 132 -15.08 9.61 -25.20
N ARG A 133 -15.95 9.99 -24.25
CA ARG A 133 -15.73 11.11 -23.34
C ARG A 133 -14.52 10.85 -22.41
N ALA A 134 -14.39 9.64 -21.89
CA ALA A 134 -13.26 9.26 -21.05
C ALA A 134 -11.96 9.17 -21.85
N ILE A 135 -12.02 8.67 -23.10
CA ILE A 135 -10.87 8.65 -24.01
C ILE A 135 -10.41 10.07 -24.33
N GLU A 136 -11.32 10.98 -24.65
CA GLU A 136 -10.99 12.38 -24.92
C GLU A 136 -10.37 13.07 -23.68
N TYR A 137 -10.89 12.78 -22.51
CA TYR A 137 -10.29 13.26 -21.26
C TYR A 137 -8.85 12.76 -21.08
N CYS A 138 -8.59 11.47 -21.35
CA CYS A 138 -7.24 10.91 -21.33
C CYS A 138 -6.31 11.62 -22.32
N ARG A 139 -6.76 11.85 -23.56
CA ARG A 139 -5.99 12.57 -24.60
C ARG A 139 -5.62 13.99 -24.17
N LYS A 140 -6.56 14.75 -23.61
CA LYS A 140 -6.31 16.11 -23.08
C LYS A 140 -5.28 16.13 -21.96
N ARG A 141 -5.11 15.01 -21.26
CA ARG A 141 -4.11 14.81 -20.20
C ARG A 141 -2.79 14.22 -20.69
N GLY A 142 -2.63 14.02 -21.99
CA GLY A 142 -1.43 13.41 -22.55
C GLY A 142 -1.32 11.89 -22.32
N LEU A 143 -2.40 11.24 -21.88
CA LEU A 143 -2.45 9.79 -21.70
C LEU A 143 -2.78 9.13 -23.05
N THR A 144 -1.79 8.47 -23.65
CA THR A 144 -1.99 7.68 -24.86
C THR A 144 -2.65 6.34 -24.56
N GLY A 145 -3.20 5.67 -25.60
CA GLY A 145 -3.75 4.33 -25.44
C GLY A 145 -2.72 3.32 -24.95
N GLU A 146 -1.46 3.45 -25.36
CA GLU A 146 -0.35 2.60 -24.89
C GLU A 146 -0.09 2.80 -23.39
N VAL A 147 -0.05 4.05 -22.92
CA VAL A 147 0.11 4.39 -21.51
C VAL A 147 -1.08 3.86 -20.71
N ALA A 148 -2.32 4.07 -21.19
CA ALA A 148 -3.50 3.56 -20.51
C ALA A 148 -3.48 2.02 -20.40
N ALA A 149 -3.09 1.33 -21.47
CA ALA A 149 -2.95 -0.12 -21.45
C ALA A 149 -1.85 -0.61 -20.50
N ARG A 150 -0.67 0.03 -20.55
CA ARG A 150 0.48 -0.31 -19.71
C ARG A 150 0.18 -0.17 -18.21
N PHE A 151 -0.51 0.90 -17.82
CA PHE A 151 -0.85 1.15 -16.42
C PHE A 151 -2.22 0.60 -16.01
N GLY A 152 -2.91 -0.10 -16.90
CA GLY A 152 -4.21 -0.70 -16.60
C GLY A 152 -5.31 0.31 -16.30
N ILE A 153 -5.20 1.53 -16.86
CA ILE A 153 -6.18 2.59 -16.65
C ILE A 153 -7.53 2.16 -17.22
N GLY A 154 -8.60 2.44 -16.48
CA GLY A 154 -9.97 2.12 -16.82
C GLY A 154 -10.91 3.30 -16.62
N TYR A 155 -12.20 3.05 -16.80
CA TYR A 155 -13.26 4.01 -16.57
C TYR A 155 -14.42 3.36 -15.83
N ALA A 156 -14.86 3.96 -14.74
CA ALA A 156 -16.09 3.61 -14.04
C ALA A 156 -17.22 4.47 -14.60
N PRO A 157 -18.21 3.86 -15.30
CA PRO A 157 -19.31 4.61 -15.91
C PRO A 157 -20.15 5.38 -14.89
N ASP A 158 -20.89 6.38 -15.36
CA ASP A 158 -21.88 7.07 -14.55
C ASP A 158 -23.11 6.17 -14.36
N GLY A 159 -23.31 5.71 -13.15
CA GLY A 159 -24.39 4.80 -12.78
C GLY A 159 -24.19 4.22 -11.37
N TRP A 160 -25.29 3.80 -10.76
CA TRP A 160 -25.24 3.41 -9.35
C TRP A 160 -24.86 1.95 -9.12
N GLN A 161 -25.05 1.06 -10.10
CA GLN A 161 -24.86 -0.39 -9.98
C GLN A 161 -24.25 -1.00 -11.25
N ASN A 162 -23.25 -0.33 -11.82
CA ASN A 162 -22.57 -0.78 -13.04
C ASN A 162 -21.79 -2.09 -12.85
N LEU A 163 -21.35 -2.38 -11.62
CA LEU A 163 -20.67 -3.63 -11.29
C LEU A 163 -21.63 -4.83 -11.08
N GLN A 164 -22.94 -4.60 -10.97
CA GLN A 164 -23.89 -5.68 -10.78
C GLN A 164 -23.82 -6.78 -11.85
N PRO A 165 -23.71 -6.50 -13.15
CA PRO A 165 -23.59 -7.55 -14.17
C PRO A 165 -22.22 -8.23 -14.17
N VAL A 166 -21.20 -7.66 -13.48
CA VAL A 166 -19.83 -8.20 -13.46
C VAL A 166 -19.72 -9.33 -12.42
N PHE A 167 -20.48 -9.25 -11.34
CA PHE A 167 -20.40 -10.18 -10.22
C PHE A 167 -21.70 -10.96 -10.08
N SER A 168 -21.60 -12.28 -9.94
CA SER A 168 -22.75 -13.16 -9.76
C SER A 168 -23.55 -12.86 -8.48
N ASP A 169 -22.84 -12.38 -7.45
CA ASP A 169 -23.44 -11.87 -6.22
C ASP A 169 -22.93 -10.45 -5.96
N TYR A 170 -23.75 -9.45 -6.31
CA TYR A 170 -23.45 -8.04 -6.07
C TYR A 170 -23.51 -7.67 -4.58
N ASN A 171 -24.15 -8.51 -3.75
CA ASN A 171 -24.25 -8.31 -2.32
C ASN A 171 -23.13 -9.00 -1.53
N ALA A 172 -22.21 -9.69 -2.20
CA ALA A 172 -21.06 -10.32 -1.56
C ALA A 172 -20.26 -9.31 -0.71
N GLU A 173 -19.83 -9.74 0.48
CA GLU A 173 -19.09 -8.90 1.42
C GLU A 173 -17.70 -8.54 0.86
N GLU A 174 -17.13 -9.38 0.01
CA GLU A 174 -15.87 -9.17 -0.66
C GLU A 174 -15.86 -7.88 -1.50
N LEU A 175 -16.96 -7.50 -2.14
CA LEU A 175 -17.08 -6.25 -2.89
C LEU A 175 -17.00 -5.03 -1.99
N LYS A 176 -17.54 -5.12 -0.78
CA LYS A 176 -17.49 -4.06 0.23
C LYS A 176 -16.10 -3.97 0.85
N ILE A 177 -15.51 -5.10 1.22
CA ILE A 177 -14.14 -5.18 1.76
C ILE A 177 -13.13 -4.64 0.73
N ALA A 178 -13.30 -4.99 -0.55
CA ALA A 178 -12.51 -4.47 -1.66
C ALA A 178 -12.72 -2.96 -1.93
N GLY A 179 -13.70 -2.33 -1.26
CA GLY A 179 -14.00 -0.92 -1.43
C GLY A 179 -14.61 -0.56 -2.80
N LEU A 180 -15.20 -1.52 -3.49
CA LEU A 180 -15.84 -1.33 -4.80
C LEU A 180 -17.28 -0.83 -4.67
N VAL A 181 -17.95 -1.19 -3.58
CA VAL A 181 -19.33 -0.82 -3.28
C VAL A 181 -19.45 -0.18 -1.90
N ILE A 182 -20.53 0.58 -1.70
CA ILE A 182 -20.87 1.24 -0.45
C ILE A 182 -22.35 0.91 -0.12
N ASP A 183 -22.62 0.65 1.14
CA ASP A 183 -23.98 0.57 1.68
C ASP A 183 -24.34 1.91 2.33
N ASN A 184 -25.45 2.54 1.95
CA ASN A 184 -25.93 3.75 2.62
C ASN A 184 -26.67 3.41 3.94
N GLU A 185 -27.04 4.44 4.69
CA GLU A 185 -27.77 4.31 5.96
C GLU A 185 -29.11 3.57 5.81
N ALA A 186 -29.73 3.59 4.63
CA ALA A 186 -30.95 2.88 4.31
C ALA A 186 -30.71 1.44 3.80
N GLY A 187 -29.48 0.93 3.87
CA GLY A 187 -29.09 -0.41 3.44
C GLY A 187 -29.03 -0.62 1.93
N ARG A 188 -29.09 0.44 1.13
CA ARG A 188 -28.98 0.33 -0.33
C ARG A 188 -27.52 0.30 -0.74
N ARG A 189 -27.15 -0.73 -1.51
CA ARG A 189 -25.80 -0.90 -2.06
C ARG A 189 -25.65 -0.22 -3.42
N TYR A 190 -24.53 0.46 -3.63
CA TYR A 190 -24.18 1.14 -4.88
C TYR A 190 -22.67 1.16 -5.09
N ASP A 191 -22.25 1.35 -6.35
CA ASP A 191 -20.84 1.44 -6.75
C ASP A 191 -20.16 2.66 -6.12
N ARG A 192 -19.00 2.45 -5.51
CA ARG A 192 -18.19 3.52 -4.93
C ARG A 192 -17.69 4.50 -5.98
N PHE A 193 -17.23 3.96 -7.12
CA PHE A 193 -16.67 4.75 -8.21
C PHE A 193 -17.70 4.94 -9.32
N ARG A 194 -18.01 6.20 -9.63
CA ARG A 194 -18.97 6.59 -10.67
C ARG A 194 -18.43 7.78 -11.42
N ASP A 195 -18.50 7.75 -12.75
CA ASP A 195 -17.96 8.78 -13.66
C ASP A 195 -16.49 9.14 -13.36
N ARG A 196 -15.65 8.11 -13.18
CA ARG A 196 -14.25 8.30 -12.79
C ARG A 196 -13.29 7.54 -13.69
N LEU A 197 -12.17 8.20 -14.00
CA LEU A 197 -10.99 7.50 -14.52
C LEU A 197 -10.40 6.67 -13.38
N MET A 198 -10.21 5.37 -13.64
CA MET A 198 -9.77 4.39 -12.65
C MET A 198 -8.30 4.06 -12.87
N ILE A 199 -7.51 4.15 -11.81
CA ILE A 199 -6.08 3.85 -11.80
C ILE A 199 -5.87 2.73 -10.78
N PRO A 200 -5.46 1.52 -11.23
CA PRO A 200 -5.19 0.43 -10.30
C PRO A 200 -3.90 0.70 -9.51
N ILE A 201 -3.95 0.36 -8.23
CA ILE A 201 -2.78 0.33 -7.34
C ILE A 201 -2.35 -1.12 -7.23
N ILE A 202 -1.11 -1.39 -7.60
CA ILE A 202 -0.57 -2.74 -7.77
C ILE A 202 0.51 -2.98 -6.72
N ASN A 203 0.48 -4.13 -6.05
CA ASN A 203 1.51 -4.54 -5.11
C ASN A 203 2.78 -5.06 -5.85
N PRO A 204 3.91 -5.27 -5.16
CA PRO A 204 5.13 -5.79 -5.78
C PRO A 204 4.99 -7.18 -6.42
N LYS A 205 3.93 -7.93 -6.09
CA LYS A 205 3.62 -9.25 -6.69
C LYS A 205 2.83 -9.15 -7.99
N GLY A 206 2.37 -7.92 -8.35
CA GLY A 206 1.55 -7.69 -9.54
C GLY A 206 0.04 -7.76 -9.30
N ASP A 207 -0.42 -7.96 -8.06
CA ASP A 207 -1.84 -8.02 -7.74
C ASP A 207 -2.41 -6.61 -7.58
N ILE A 208 -3.62 -6.39 -8.05
CA ILE A 208 -4.35 -5.14 -7.84
C ILE A 208 -4.95 -5.16 -6.44
N ILE A 209 -4.53 -4.21 -5.60
CA ILE A 209 -4.92 -4.13 -4.18
C ILE A 209 -5.87 -2.97 -3.87
N ALA A 210 -5.93 -1.97 -4.75
CA ALA A 210 -6.83 -0.81 -4.60
C ALA A 210 -7.05 -0.12 -5.96
N PHE A 211 -7.94 0.87 -5.96
CA PHE A 211 -8.10 1.81 -7.07
C PHE A 211 -8.07 3.25 -6.60
N GLY A 212 -7.40 4.10 -7.36
CA GLY A 212 -7.60 5.54 -7.33
C GLY A 212 -8.63 5.93 -8.39
N GLY A 213 -9.66 6.68 -8.00
CA GLY A 213 -10.71 7.15 -8.92
C GLY A 213 -10.68 8.67 -9.08
N ARG A 214 -10.35 9.20 -10.27
CA ARG A 214 -10.42 10.64 -10.56
C ARG A 214 -11.67 10.98 -11.33
N ILE A 215 -12.47 11.95 -10.86
CA ILE A 215 -13.64 12.43 -11.59
C ILE A 215 -13.22 13.08 -12.94
N ILE A 216 -13.99 12.79 -14.00
CA ILE A 216 -13.68 13.28 -15.34
C ILE A 216 -14.08 14.76 -15.49
N ASP A 217 -15.26 15.12 -15.01
CA ASP A 217 -15.80 16.48 -15.07
C ASP A 217 -15.70 17.22 -13.73
N GLN A 218 -16.62 18.15 -13.48
CA GLN A 218 -16.73 18.88 -12.23
C GLN A 218 -17.48 18.07 -11.18
N GLY A 219 -16.97 18.06 -9.96
CA GLY A 219 -17.58 17.37 -8.82
C GLY A 219 -16.59 17.15 -7.69
N GLU A 220 -17.12 16.89 -6.50
CA GLU A 220 -16.34 16.59 -5.30
C GLU A 220 -16.69 15.18 -4.76
N PRO A 221 -15.74 14.49 -4.16
CA PRO A 221 -14.31 14.79 -4.12
C PRO A 221 -13.65 14.51 -5.49
N LYS A 222 -12.63 15.30 -5.84
CA LYS A 222 -11.91 15.20 -7.11
C LYS A 222 -11.21 13.84 -7.27
N TYR A 223 -10.76 13.27 -6.18
CA TYR A 223 -10.15 11.95 -6.09
C TYR A 223 -10.81 11.12 -4.99
N LEU A 224 -10.93 9.82 -5.23
CA LEU A 224 -11.33 8.78 -4.27
C LEU A 224 -10.23 7.74 -4.18
#